data_42cfe8902c371673bf3f2555b8884649
#
_entry.id   42cfe8902c371673bf3f2555b8884649
#
_cell.length_a   1.000
_cell.length_b   1.000
_cell.length_c   1.000
_cell.angle_alpha   90.00
_cell.angle_beta   90.00
_cell.angle_gamma   90.00
#
_symmetry.space_group_name_H-M   'P 1'
#
loop_
_entity.id
_entity.type
_entity.pdbx_description
1 polymer ?
#
loop_
_entity_poly.entity_id
_entity_poly.type
_entity_poly.pdbx_seq_one_letter_code
_entity_poly.pdbx_strand_id
1 'polypeptide(L)'
;MYNRVEAPILFTVLHNMKYGLCCISLNLQDGDNPAKFQTMTYKRFSGLPRSEALSILGDRILNNMVVTDQIIQYCADNNMVYRISSDLFPLITYDEANIELEDLPNYDDIQDSFDTLAQTIATNDVRISCHPSEFNVLASLNTKAVDKTITELNFYSSFMDRIGCPANYESPMNIHIHNKHGSNKEIVQRFINNFNRLDCNCQSRLVIENDDKLNCWSVRQLLTDFYPATKIPLTFDYLHHACHPDGMTEQTALEECYMTWGNYKPLFHYSESRPGNNPRAHADYANNTFNTYGLDFDLDFELKMKDKAILNFSQQEFAHAR
;
A
#
# COMPACT_ATOMS: atom_id res chain seq x y z
N MET A 1 -22.32 -40.99 27.33
CA MET A 1 -22.39 -39.99 26.30
C MET A 1 -21.40 -38.88 26.64
N TYR A 2 -20.22 -38.92 26.02
CA TYR A 2 -19.22 -37.87 26.24
C TYR A 2 -19.33 -36.88 25.11
N ASN A 3 -19.70 -35.64 25.41
CA ASN A 3 -19.65 -34.52 24.49
C ASN A 3 -18.18 -34.25 24.14
N ARG A 4 -17.79 -34.49 22.89
CA ARG A 4 -16.58 -33.90 22.31
C ARG A 4 -16.86 -32.40 22.15
N VAL A 5 -16.18 -31.60 22.95
CA VAL A 5 -16.04 -30.17 22.68
C VAL A 5 -15.11 -30.08 21.49
N GLU A 6 -15.62 -29.62 20.35
CA GLU A 6 -14.82 -29.29 19.19
C GLU A 6 -13.84 -28.17 19.57
N ALA A 7 -12.56 -28.41 19.40
CA ALA A 7 -11.53 -27.38 19.58
C ALA A 7 -11.73 -26.29 18.49
N PRO A 8 -11.53 -25.02 18.84
CA PRO A 8 -11.97 -23.92 18.00
C PRO A 8 -11.16 -23.86 16.70
N ILE A 9 -11.88 -23.62 15.61
CA ILE A 9 -11.42 -23.32 14.23
C ILE A 9 -10.37 -22.19 14.17
N LEU A 10 -10.19 -21.46 15.28
CA LEU A 10 -9.25 -20.33 15.42
C LEU A 10 -7.79 -20.68 15.06
N PHE A 11 -7.36 -21.92 15.26
CA PHE A 11 -5.95 -22.31 15.06
C PHE A 11 -5.54 -22.49 13.60
N THR A 12 -6.51 -22.67 12.68
CA THR A 12 -6.21 -22.94 11.26
C THR A 12 -6.12 -21.67 10.44
N VAL A 13 -6.78 -20.58 10.85
CA VAL A 13 -6.82 -19.30 10.11
C VAL A 13 -5.52 -18.53 10.28
N LEU A 14 -4.91 -18.55 11.47
CA LEU A 14 -3.65 -17.85 11.76
C LEU A 14 -2.44 -18.38 10.97
N HIS A 15 -2.51 -19.61 10.39
CA HIS A 15 -1.41 -20.21 9.63
C HIS A 15 -1.31 -19.70 8.18
N ASN A 16 -2.30 -19.01 7.66
CA ASN A 16 -2.32 -18.51 6.28
C ASN A 16 -2.17 -16.99 6.15
N MET A 17 -2.28 -16.24 7.27
CA MET A 17 -2.12 -14.79 7.25
C MET A 17 -0.65 -14.42 7.10
N LYS A 18 -0.35 -13.56 6.13
CA LYS A 18 0.97 -12.96 5.99
C LYS A 18 0.94 -11.50 6.46
N TYR A 19 2.03 -11.08 7.10
CA TYR A 19 2.24 -9.68 7.49
C TYR A 19 3.00 -8.95 6.39
N GLY A 20 2.59 -7.72 6.10
CA GLY A 20 3.13 -6.91 5.02
C GLY A 20 4.15 -5.90 5.51
N LEU A 21 5.30 -5.89 4.86
CA LEU A 21 6.31 -4.86 5.03
C LEU A 21 6.02 -3.66 4.13
N CYS A 22 5.87 -2.49 4.74
CA CYS A 22 5.57 -1.25 4.03
C CYS A 22 6.84 -0.47 3.69
N CYS A 23 7.13 -0.33 2.41
CA CYS A 23 8.11 0.56 1.78
C CYS A 23 9.59 0.19 2.03
N ILE A 24 10.06 0.14 3.28
CA ILE A 24 11.48 -0.03 3.62
C ILE A 24 11.71 -1.12 4.66
N SER A 25 12.87 -1.77 4.62
CA SER A 25 13.36 -2.64 5.68
C SER A 25 14.44 -1.93 6.50
N LEU A 26 14.21 -1.80 7.81
CA LEU A 26 15.20 -1.21 8.71
C LEU A 26 16.35 -2.19 9.00
N ASN A 27 16.09 -3.50 8.98
CA ASN A 27 17.16 -4.50 9.14
C ASN A 27 18.16 -4.45 8.00
N LEU A 28 17.68 -4.29 6.75
CA LEU A 28 18.58 -4.14 5.59
C LEU A 28 19.30 -2.79 5.59
N GLN A 29 18.76 -1.77 6.26
CA GLN A 29 19.41 -0.46 6.38
C GLN A 29 20.53 -0.43 7.44
N ASP A 30 20.49 -1.34 8.41
CA ASP A 30 21.48 -1.39 9.51
C ASP A 30 22.70 -2.25 9.16
N GLY A 31 22.73 -2.93 7.99
CA GLY A 31 23.83 -3.77 7.53
C GLY A 31 25.05 -2.99 7.03
N ASP A 32 26.14 -3.70 6.72
CA ASP A 32 27.39 -3.13 6.19
C ASP A 32 27.19 -2.45 4.82
N ASN A 33 26.23 -2.93 4.02
CA ASN A 33 25.80 -2.36 2.74
C ASN A 33 24.33 -1.94 2.85
N PRO A 34 24.04 -0.75 3.42
CA PRO A 34 22.68 -0.35 3.76
C PRO A 34 21.79 -0.18 2.51
N ALA A 35 20.70 -0.96 2.45
CA ALA A 35 19.68 -0.86 1.42
C ALA A 35 18.80 0.38 1.65
N LYS A 36 19.15 1.51 1.04
CA LYS A 36 18.45 2.79 1.20
C LYS A 36 17.98 3.34 -0.13
N PHE A 37 16.70 3.72 -0.19
CA PHE A 37 16.17 4.48 -1.31
C PHE A 37 16.85 5.85 -1.42
N GLN A 38 17.10 6.26 -2.66
CA GLN A 38 17.68 7.55 -3.00
C GLN A 38 16.63 8.42 -3.69
N THR A 39 16.26 9.52 -3.06
CA THR A 39 15.29 10.49 -3.61
C THR A 39 15.98 11.67 -4.26
N MET A 40 15.28 12.40 -5.12
CA MET A 40 15.75 13.63 -5.75
C MET A 40 14.67 14.70 -5.72
N THR A 41 14.98 15.87 -5.15
CA THR A 41 14.04 16.99 -5.19
C THR A 41 14.13 17.71 -6.53
N TYR A 42 13.00 18.27 -6.99
CA TYR A 42 12.97 19.07 -8.21
C TYR A 42 13.92 20.27 -8.15
N LYS A 43 14.04 20.92 -6.98
CA LYS A 43 15.00 22.01 -6.76
C LYS A 43 16.45 21.60 -7.06
N ARG A 44 16.85 20.39 -6.63
CA ARG A 44 18.21 19.88 -6.94
C ARG A 44 18.33 19.54 -8.43
N PHE A 45 17.35 18.88 -9.01
CA PHE A 45 17.31 18.50 -10.41
C PHE A 45 17.42 19.74 -11.33
N SER A 46 16.57 20.73 -11.12
CA SER A 46 16.53 21.98 -11.92
C SER A 46 17.74 22.90 -11.72
N GLY A 47 18.51 22.70 -10.66
CA GLY A 47 19.74 23.45 -10.39
C GLY A 47 21.00 22.90 -11.06
N LEU A 48 20.92 21.77 -11.76
CA LEU A 48 22.03 21.12 -12.46
C LEU A 48 21.87 21.23 -13.99
N PRO A 49 22.97 21.08 -14.76
CA PRO A 49 22.86 20.85 -16.19
C PRO A 49 21.97 19.60 -16.48
N ARG A 50 21.08 19.68 -17.47
CA ARG A 50 20.07 18.63 -17.75
C ARG A 50 20.70 17.23 -17.86
N SER A 51 21.81 17.08 -18.58
CA SER A 51 22.49 15.79 -18.78
C SER A 51 23.05 15.21 -17.47
N GLU A 52 23.62 16.07 -16.60
CA GLU A 52 24.09 15.66 -15.28
C GLU A 52 22.93 15.27 -14.35
N ALA A 53 21.85 16.06 -14.37
CA ALA A 53 20.66 15.79 -13.57
C ALA A 53 20.00 14.45 -13.94
N LEU A 54 19.89 14.14 -15.25
CA LEU A 54 19.36 12.86 -15.74
C LEU A 54 20.26 11.67 -15.36
N SER A 55 21.59 11.83 -15.45
CA SER A 55 22.52 10.78 -15.03
C SER A 55 22.38 10.46 -13.54
N ILE A 56 22.39 11.49 -12.68
CA ILE A 56 22.21 11.30 -11.22
C ILE A 56 20.83 10.68 -10.94
N LEU A 57 19.78 11.08 -11.63
CA LEU A 57 18.44 10.54 -11.45
C LEU A 57 18.37 9.09 -11.83
N GLY A 58 18.94 8.72 -12.99
CA GLY A 58 19.00 7.34 -13.47
C GLY A 58 19.74 6.43 -12.50
N ASP A 59 20.90 6.85 -11.98
CA ASP A 59 21.67 6.08 -10.99
C ASP A 59 20.87 5.84 -9.70
N ARG A 60 20.07 6.83 -9.26
CA ARG A 60 19.21 6.71 -8.08
C ARG A 60 18.06 5.75 -8.30
N ILE A 61 17.40 5.82 -9.47
CA ILE A 61 16.32 4.90 -9.81
C ILE A 61 16.87 3.48 -9.89
N LEU A 62 18.01 3.26 -10.52
CA LEU A 62 18.65 1.95 -10.58
C LEU A 62 19.02 1.43 -9.18
N ASN A 63 19.58 2.28 -8.31
CA ASN A 63 19.79 1.92 -6.92
C ASN A 63 18.49 1.51 -6.23
N ASN A 64 17.40 2.24 -6.47
CA ASN A 64 16.10 1.96 -5.85
C ASN A 64 15.51 0.62 -6.33
N MET A 65 15.76 0.23 -7.59
CA MET A 65 15.40 -1.10 -8.11
C MET A 65 16.16 -2.21 -7.35
N VAL A 66 17.48 -2.05 -7.19
CA VAL A 66 18.32 -3.00 -6.43
C VAL A 66 17.85 -3.12 -4.98
N VAL A 67 17.54 -1.99 -4.33
CA VAL A 67 16.99 -1.97 -2.95
C VAL A 67 15.64 -2.68 -2.88
N THR A 68 14.78 -2.48 -3.88
CA THR A 68 13.47 -3.13 -3.96
C THR A 68 13.62 -4.65 -4.09
N ASP A 69 14.53 -5.13 -4.95
CA ASP A 69 14.82 -6.55 -5.10
C ASP A 69 15.29 -7.18 -3.77
N GLN A 70 16.21 -6.53 -3.08
CA GLN A 70 16.70 -6.98 -1.76
C GLN A 70 15.56 -7.05 -0.73
N ILE A 71 14.61 -6.08 -0.74
CA ILE A 71 13.47 -6.08 0.17
C ILE A 71 12.49 -7.22 -0.19
N ILE A 72 12.24 -7.47 -1.48
CA ILE A 72 11.37 -8.56 -1.92
C ILE A 72 11.96 -9.91 -1.48
N GLN A 73 13.28 -10.12 -1.68
CA GLN A 73 13.96 -11.32 -1.20
C GLN A 73 13.86 -11.45 0.32
N TYR A 74 14.07 -10.37 1.06
CA TYR A 74 13.92 -10.35 2.52
C TYR A 74 12.48 -10.71 2.95
N CYS A 75 11.47 -10.20 2.25
CA CYS A 75 10.07 -10.55 2.51
C CYS A 75 9.80 -12.04 2.25
N ALA A 76 10.37 -12.61 1.18
CA ALA A 76 10.28 -14.03 0.89
C ALA A 76 10.88 -14.88 2.03
N ASP A 77 12.09 -14.55 2.46
CA ASP A 77 12.82 -15.27 3.51
C ASP A 77 12.10 -15.22 4.87
N ASN A 78 11.25 -14.20 5.10
CA ASN A 78 10.51 -13.99 6.33
C ASN A 78 8.99 -14.26 6.19
N ASN A 79 8.53 -14.85 5.08
CA ASN A 79 7.11 -15.12 4.79
C ASN A 79 6.20 -13.88 4.90
N MET A 80 6.67 -12.76 4.36
CA MET A 80 5.95 -11.48 4.35
C MET A 80 5.38 -11.18 2.96
N VAL A 81 4.33 -10.34 2.89
CA VAL A 81 3.94 -9.61 1.67
C VAL A 81 4.68 -8.29 1.62
N TYR A 82 4.75 -7.65 0.46
CA TYR A 82 5.50 -6.39 0.32
C TYR A 82 4.67 -5.29 -0.34
N ARG A 83 4.62 -4.13 0.31
CA ARG A 83 4.06 -2.89 -0.25
C ARG A 83 5.18 -2.01 -0.81
N ILE A 84 5.17 -1.78 -2.13
CA ILE A 84 6.15 -0.99 -2.85
C ILE A 84 6.20 0.44 -2.30
N SER A 85 7.42 0.99 -2.22
CA SER A 85 7.64 2.38 -1.82
C SER A 85 7.24 3.38 -2.91
N SER A 86 6.57 4.47 -2.53
CA SER A 86 6.32 5.61 -3.42
C SER A 86 7.59 6.41 -3.77
N ASP A 87 8.71 6.16 -3.08
CA ASP A 87 10.01 6.79 -3.36
C ASP A 87 10.82 6.11 -4.47
N LEU A 88 10.24 5.07 -5.11
CA LEU A 88 10.93 4.22 -6.08
C LEU A 88 11.40 5.00 -7.32
N PHE A 89 10.55 5.88 -7.83
CA PHE A 89 10.76 6.66 -9.06
C PHE A 89 10.71 8.17 -8.81
N PRO A 90 11.75 8.75 -8.16
CA PRO A 90 11.74 10.18 -7.88
C PRO A 90 11.63 10.99 -9.17
N LEU A 91 10.74 11.99 -9.18
CA LEU A 91 10.49 12.96 -10.25
C LEU A 91 9.88 12.40 -11.56
N ILE A 92 9.79 11.11 -11.79
CA ILE A 92 9.27 10.56 -13.07
C ILE A 92 7.82 10.98 -13.34
N THR A 93 6.98 11.01 -12.29
CA THR A 93 5.57 11.46 -12.42
C THR A 93 5.36 12.93 -12.07
N TYR A 94 6.45 13.70 -11.97
CA TYR A 94 6.39 15.12 -11.63
C TYR A 94 6.41 15.99 -12.89
N ASP A 95 5.26 16.52 -13.30
CA ASP A 95 5.06 17.24 -14.57
C ASP A 95 6.12 18.31 -14.86
N GLU A 96 6.51 19.10 -13.83
CA GLU A 96 7.46 20.18 -14.01
C GLU A 96 8.89 19.69 -14.31
N ALA A 97 9.20 18.43 -14.02
CA ALA A 97 10.49 17.81 -14.40
C ALA A 97 10.52 17.44 -15.88
N ASN A 98 9.37 17.12 -16.45
CA ASN A 98 9.20 16.73 -17.85
C ASN A 98 10.23 15.67 -18.26
N ILE A 99 10.13 14.50 -17.62
CA ILE A 99 11.06 13.37 -17.76
C ILE A 99 10.23 12.09 -17.98
N GLU A 100 10.61 11.32 -18.99
CA GLU A 100 10.21 9.94 -19.15
C GLU A 100 11.38 9.01 -18.74
N LEU A 101 11.11 7.75 -18.44
CA LEU A 101 12.18 6.79 -18.08
C LEU A 101 13.19 6.64 -19.23
N GLU A 102 12.73 6.73 -20.47
CA GLU A 102 13.52 6.65 -21.70
C GLU A 102 14.53 7.81 -21.86
N ASP A 103 14.32 8.92 -21.16
CA ASP A 103 15.27 10.06 -21.15
C ASP A 103 16.54 9.76 -20.33
N LEU A 104 16.51 8.73 -19.49
CA LEU A 104 17.60 8.39 -18.58
C LEU A 104 18.74 7.68 -19.33
N PRO A 105 20.01 8.08 -19.12
CA PRO A 105 21.16 7.49 -19.84
C PRO A 105 21.36 5.99 -19.61
N ASN A 106 20.88 5.46 -18.49
CA ASN A 106 20.94 4.06 -18.09
C ASN A 106 19.57 3.36 -18.17
N TYR A 107 18.74 3.76 -19.13
CA TYR A 107 17.39 3.20 -19.33
C TYR A 107 17.41 1.68 -19.52
N ASP A 108 18.38 1.15 -20.30
CA ASP A 108 18.52 -0.29 -20.55
C ASP A 108 18.80 -1.06 -19.23
N ASP A 109 19.68 -0.55 -18.37
CA ASP A 109 19.96 -1.15 -17.06
C ASP A 109 18.71 -1.13 -16.14
N ILE A 110 17.89 -0.08 -16.25
CA ILE A 110 16.62 0.01 -15.50
C ILE A 110 15.64 -1.04 -16.04
N GLN A 111 15.54 -1.26 -17.34
CA GLN A 111 14.71 -2.30 -17.94
C GLN A 111 15.17 -3.71 -17.50
N ASP A 112 16.46 -3.97 -17.49
CA ASP A 112 17.02 -5.25 -17.00
C ASP A 112 16.69 -5.47 -15.51
N SER A 113 16.65 -4.39 -14.71
CA SER A 113 16.26 -4.47 -13.31
C SER A 113 14.77 -4.83 -13.12
N PHE A 114 13.89 -4.43 -14.03
CA PHE A 114 12.47 -4.85 -14.01
C PHE A 114 12.34 -6.36 -14.26
N ASP A 115 13.13 -6.91 -15.19
CA ASP A 115 13.15 -8.36 -15.43
C ASP A 115 13.67 -9.13 -14.21
N THR A 116 14.69 -8.59 -13.54
CA THR A 116 15.19 -9.13 -12.27
C THR A 116 14.10 -9.14 -11.20
N LEU A 117 13.40 -8.03 -10.99
CA LEU A 117 12.29 -7.96 -10.02
C LEU A 117 11.18 -8.95 -10.35
N ALA A 118 10.79 -9.04 -11.64
CA ALA A 118 9.77 -9.99 -12.09
C ALA A 118 10.18 -11.44 -11.78
N GLN A 119 11.44 -11.80 -12.01
CA GLN A 119 11.97 -13.13 -11.70
C GLN A 119 11.96 -13.39 -10.19
N THR A 120 12.41 -12.43 -9.38
CA THR A 120 12.45 -12.55 -7.92
C THR A 120 11.04 -12.76 -7.35
N ILE A 121 10.05 -11.96 -7.81
CA ILE A 121 8.65 -12.08 -7.40
C ILE A 121 8.09 -13.45 -7.77
N ALA A 122 8.24 -13.88 -9.02
CA ALA A 122 7.71 -15.14 -9.52
C ALA A 122 8.35 -16.37 -8.83
N THR A 123 9.66 -16.29 -8.54
CA THR A 123 10.41 -17.41 -7.91
C THR A 123 10.01 -17.60 -6.45
N ASN A 124 9.70 -16.51 -5.74
CA ASN A 124 9.50 -16.51 -4.29
C ASN A 124 8.03 -16.39 -3.89
N ASP A 125 7.11 -16.26 -4.84
CA ASP A 125 5.65 -16.11 -4.60
C ASP A 125 5.34 -15.00 -3.56
N VAL A 126 6.00 -13.85 -3.72
CA VAL A 126 5.76 -12.70 -2.84
C VAL A 126 4.60 -11.87 -3.39
N ARG A 127 3.53 -11.74 -2.60
CA ARG A 127 2.42 -10.84 -2.93
C ARG A 127 2.89 -9.39 -2.85
N ILE A 128 2.65 -8.65 -3.93
CA ILE A 128 3.04 -7.24 -4.06
C ILE A 128 1.79 -6.36 -4.00
N SER A 129 1.86 -5.27 -3.25
CA SER A 129 0.87 -4.18 -3.25
C SER A 129 1.54 -2.83 -3.51
N CYS A 130 0.74 -1.81 -3.78
CA CYS A 130 1.19 -0.44 -3.91
C CYS A 130 0.26 0.50 -3.15
N HIS A 131 0.84 1.46 -2.45
CA HIS A 131 0.12 2.61 -1.90
C HIS A 131 0.81 3.87 -2.41
N PRO A 132 0.35 4.42 -3.54
CA PRO A 132 0.90 5.67 -4.08
C PRO A 132 0.81 6.81 -3.07
N SER A 133 1.43 7.92 -3.38
CA SER A 133 1.46 9.10 -2.51
C SER A 133 0.07 9.48 -1.96
N GLU A 134 0.00 9.90 -0.70
CA GLU A 134 -1.23 10.39 -0.05
C GLU A 134 -1.88 11.61 -0.77
N PHE A 135 -1.15 12.22 -1.70
CA PHE A 135 -1.65 13.35 -2.51
C PHE A 135 -2.52 12.93 -3.69
N ASN A 136 -2.71 11.62 -3.91
CA ASN A 136 -3.56 11.10 -4.99
C ASN A 136 -5.06 11.30 -4.67
N VAL A 137 -5.73 12.12 -5.45
CA VAL A 137 -7.08 12.65 -5.16
C VAL A 137 -8.00 12.62 -6.37
N LEU A 138 -8.53 11.45 -6.75
CA LEU A 138 -9.45 11.31 -7.88
C LEU A 138 -10.75 12.11 -7.73
N ALA A 139 -11.19 12.40 -6.52
CA ALA A 139 -12.41 13.17 -6.26
C ALA A 139 -12.19 14.68 -6.13
N SER A 140 -10.98 15.20 -6.42
CA SER A 140 -10.66 16.63 -6.30
C SER A 140 -11.43 17.51 -7.29
N LEU A 141 -11.70 18.74 -6.88
CA LEU A 141 -12.18 19.81 -7.79
C LEU A 141 -11.04 20.46 -8.58
N ASN A 142 -9.78 20.26 -8.17
CA ASN A 142 -8.61 20.76 -8.86
C ASN A 142 -8.22 19.77 -9.97
N THR A 143 -8.52 20.13 -11.22
CA THR A 143 -8.24 19.29 -12.39
C THR A 143 -6.76 18.95 -12.54
N LYS A 144 -5.84 19.89 -12.25
CA LYS A 144 -4.40 19.62 -12.31
C LYS A 144 -3.98 18.57 -11.29
N ALA A 145 -4.55 18.60 -10.07
CA ALA A 145 -4.27 17.58 -9.06
C ALA A 145 -4.82 16.21 -9.48
N VAL A 146 -5.98 16.18 -10.14
CA VAL A 146 -6.56 14.95 -10.70
C VAL A 146 -5.68 14.41 -11.84
N ASP A 147 -5.22 15.27 -12.75
CA ASP A 147 -4.38 14.85 -13.88
C ASP A 147 -3.06 14.25 -13.38
N LYS A 148 -2.40 14.89 -12.40
CA LYS A 148 -1.21 14.32 -11.73
C LYS A 148 -1.49 12.97 -11.06
N THR A 149 -2.63 12.84 -10.39
CA THR A 149 -3.07 11.58 -9.80
C THR A 149 -3.20 10.48 -10.85
N ILE A 150 -3.84 10.77 -11.98
CA ILE A 150 -4.02 9.81 -13.08
C ILE A 150 -2.67 9.37 -13.64
N THR A 151 -1.76 10.31 -13.88
CA THR A 151 -0.39 10.03 -14.35
C THR A 151 0.34 9.11 -13.37
N GLU A 152 0.33 9.43 -12.07
CA GLU A 152 1.02 8.63 -11.06
C GLU A 152 0.42 7.23 -10.92
N LEU A 153 -0.92 7.11 -10.85
CA LEU A 153 -1.59 5.82 -10.70
C LEU A 153 -1.35 4.92 -11.92
N ASN A 154 -1.47 5.44 -13.14
CA ASN A 154 -1.19 4.69 -14.36
C ASN A 154 0.26 4.26 -14.46
N PHE A 155 1.20 5.14 -14.08
CA PHE A 155 2.63 4.83 -14.06
C PHE A 155 2.94 3.65 -13.11
N TYR A 156 2.50 3.71 -11.85
CA TYR A 156 2.72 2.61 -10.90
C TYR A 156 2.00 1.34 -11.33
N SER A 157 0.81 1.42 -11.92
CA SER A 157 0.12 0.26 -12.45
C SER A 157 0.89 -0.39 -13.61
N SER A 158 1.43 0.41 -14.54
CA SER A 158 2.27 -0.08 -15.64
C SER A 158 3.57 -0.72 -15.12
N PHE A 159 4.20 -0.12 -14.11
CA PHE A 159 5.35 -0.71 -13.45
C PHE A 159 5.01 -2.07 -12.81
N MET A 160 3.89 -2.17 -12.09
CA MET A 160 3.44 -3.43 -11.51
C MET A 160 3.19 -4.50 -12.58
N ASP A 161 2.61 -4.13 -13.73
CA ASP A 161 2.46 -5.05 -14.87
C ASP A 161 3.82 -5.53 -15.38
N ARG A 162 4.79 -4.62 -15.51
CA ARG A 162 6.13 -4.92 -16.02
C ARG A 162 6.93 -5.87 -15.12
N ILE A 163 6.71 -5.80 -13.80
CA ILE A 163 7.32 -6.73 -12.83
C ILE A 163 6.47 -7.99 -12.58
N GLY A 164 5.46 -8.26 -13.42
CA GLY A 164 4.68 -9.50 -13.40
C GLY A 164 3.56 -9.56 -12.35
N CYS A 165 3.21 -8.46 -11.71
CA CYS A 165 2.08 -8.42 -10.77
C CYS A 165 0.75 -8.51 -11.52
N PRO A 166 -0.19 -9.40 -11.15
CA PRO A 166 -1.48 -9.53 -11.81
C PRO A 166 -2.31 -8.24 -11.72
N ALA A 167 -2.97 -7.86 -12.83
CA ALA A 167 -3.84 -6.69 -12.89
C ALA A 167 -5.21 -7.00 -12.27
N ASN A 168 -5.22 -7.28 -10.98
CA ASN A 168 -6.41 -7.58 -10.19
C ASN A 168 -6.12 -7.34 -8.69
N TYR A 169 -7.06 -7.69 -7.80
CA TYR A 169 -6.96 -7.47 -6.36
C TYR A 169 -5.97 -8.41 -5.62
N GLU A 170 -5.28 -9.32 -6.30
CA GLU A 170 -4.12 -10.01 -5.72
C GLU A 170 -2.93 -9.06 -5.57
N SER A 171 -2.81 -8.07 -6.48
CA SER A 171 -1.83 -6.99 -6.37
C SER A 171 -2.53 -5.63 -6.28
N PRO A 172 -3.12 -5.30 -5.14
CA PRO A 172 -3.94 -4.10 -5.00
C PRO A 172 -3.10 -2.82 -5.00
N MET A 173 -3.70 -1.77 -5.55
CA MET A 173 -3.23 -0.40 -5.43
C MET A 173 -4.20 0.37 -4.54
N ASN A 174 -3.74 0.78 -3.36
CA ASN A 174 -4.58 1.41 -2.35
C ASN A 174 -4.51 2.93 -2.41
N ILE A 175 -5.67 3.60 -2.35
CA ILE A 175 -5.77 5.06 -2.20
C ILE A 175 -6.90 5.44 -1.27
N HIS A 176 -6.91 6.69 -0.83
CA HIS A 176 -8.01 7.33 -0.11
C HIS A 176 -8.85 8.22 -1.02
N ILE A 177 -10.09 8.52 -0.59
CA ILE A 177 -10.91 9.53 -1.29
C ILE A 177 -10.53 10.95 -0.86
N HIS A 178 -10.23 11.16 0.41
CA HIS A 178 -9.78 12.42 1.07
C HIS A 178 -10.64 13.68 0.83
N ASN A 179 -11.63 13.65 -0.05
CA ASN A 179 -12.36 14.85 -0.47
C ASN A 179 -13.71 14.98 0.26
N LYS A 180 -14.05 16.20 0.67
CA LYS A 180 -15.30 16.57 1.34
C LYS A 180 -16.00 17.81 0.73
N HIS A 181 -15.62 18.20 -0.48
CA HIS A 181 -16.24 19.33 -1.16
C HIS A 181 -17.50 18.89 -1.94
N GLY A 182 -18.66 19.17 -1.40
CA GLY A 182 -19.96 18.79 -1.92
C GLY A 182 -20.60 17.67 -1.12
N SER A 183 -21.74 17.17 -1.59
CA SER A 183 -22.39 15.98 -1.04
C SER A 183 -21.60 14.71 -1.38
N ASN A 184 -21.76 13.66 -0.58
CA ASN A 184 -21.12 12.36 -0.85
C ASN A 184 -21.43 11.87 -2.28
N LYS A 185 -22.67 12.05 -2.75
CA LYS A 185 -23.05 11.68 -4.11
C LYS A 185 -22.26 12.43 -5.19
N GLU A 186 -22.02 13.74 -5.01
CA GLU A 186 -21.23 14.54 -5.96
C GLU A 186 -19.76 14.14 -5.92
N ILE A 187 -19.21 13.81 -4.73
CA ILE A 187 -17.85 13.35 -4.57
C ILE A 187 -17.66 11.99 -5.27
N VAL A 188 -18.57 11.04 -5.03
CA VAL A 188 -18.56 9.72 -5.67
C VAL A 188 -18.66 9.85 -7.19
N GLN A 189 -19.52 10.73 -7.69
CA GLN A 189 -19.66 10.95 -9.14
C GLN A 189 -18.36 11.53 -9.75
N ARG A 190 -17.71 12.49 -9.08
CA ARG A 190 -16.38 13.00 -9.53
C ARG A 190 -15.33 11.91 -9.52
N PHE A 191 -15.29 11.10 -8.46
CA PHE A 191 -14.40 9.96 -8.39
C PHE A 191 -14.61 9.03 -9.59
N ILE A 192 -15.84 8.60 -9.85
CA ILE A 192 -16.18 7.70 -10.97
C ILE A 192 -15.74 8.31 -12.31
N ASN A 193 -16.02 9.59 -12.55
CA ASN A 193 -15.66 10.26 -13.78
C ASN A 193 -14.15 10.25 -14.02
N ASN A 194 -13.34 10.42 -12.98
CA ASN A 194 -11.89 10.42 -13.08
C ASN A 194 -11.30 9.01 -13.03
N PHE A 195 -11.88 8.08 -12.28
CA PHE A 195 -11.55 6.66 -12.29
C PHE A 195 -11.65 6.05 -13.70
N ASN A 196 -12.68 6.42 -14.46
CA ASN A 196 -12.87 5.97 -15.83
C ASN A 196 -11.81 6.53 -16.83
N ARG A 197 -10.94 7.44 -16.38
CA ARG A 197 -9.80 7.94 -17.15
C ARG A 197 -8.51 7.16 -16.87
N LEU A 198 -8.50 6.33 -15.87
CA LEU A 198 -7.38 5.43 -15.57
C LEU A 198 -7.30 4.31 -16.62
N ASP A 199 -6.12 3.75 -16.80
CA ASP A 199 -5.92 2.57 -17.64
C ASP A 199 -6.65 1.36 -17.04
N CYS A 200 -7.08 0.43 -17.89
CA CYS A 200 -7.88 -0.73 -17.48
C CYS A 200 -7.19 -1.55 -16.38
N ASN A 201 -5.87 -1.76 -16.47
CA ASN A 201 -5.11 -2.51 -15.48
C ASN A 201 -5.06 -1.75 -14.13
N CYS A 202 -4.93 -0.42 -14.17
CA CYS A 202 -5.00 0.42 -12.99
C CYS A 202 -6.38 0.33 -12.32
N GLN A 203 -7.45 0.45 -13.11
CA GLN A 203 -8.82 0.29 -12.60
C GLN A 203 -9.05 -1.07 -11.94
N SER A 204 -8.49 -2.15 -12.51
CA SER A 204 -8.70 -3.53 -12.06
C SER A 204 -8.05 -3.86 -10.72
N ARG A 205 -7.08 -3.06 -10.26
CA ARG A 205 -6.35 -3.28 -8.99
C ARG A 205 -6.59 -2.22 -7.94
N LEU A 206 -7.35 -1.15 -8.26
CA LEU A 206 -7.58 -0.06 -7.32
C LEU A 206 -8.51 -0.49 -6.18
N VAL A 207 -8.11 -0.21 -4.95
CA VAL A 207 -8.90 -0.40 -3.73
C VAL A 207 -8.94 0.88 -2.91
N ILE A 208 -9.95 1.04 -2.05
CA ILE A 208 -10.17 2.28 -1.28
C ILE A 208 -10.12 1.99 0.21
N GLU A 209 -9.31 2.77 0.90
CA GLU A 209 -9.14 2.71 2.35
C GLU A 209 -10.01 3.72 3.09
N ASN A 210 -10.49 3.35 4.27
CA ASN A 210 -11.15 4.27 5.18
C ASN A 210 -10.18 5.31 5.76
N ASP A 211 -10.68 6.51 6.04
CA ASP A 211 -9.89 7.64 6.56
C ASP A 211 -9.93 7.73 8.09
N ASP A 212 -8.86 8.27 8.69
CA ASP A 212 -8.68 8.52 10.12
C ASP A 212 -9.34 9.83 10.62
N LYS A 213 -9.71 10.73 9.69
CA LYS A 213 -10.25 12.05 10.00
C LYS A 213 -11.77 12.04 10.00
N LEU A 214 -12.39 12.57 11.07
CA LEU A 214 -13.86 12.66 11.19
C LEU A 214 -14.54 13.41 10.05
N ASN A 215 -13.83 14.27 9.35
CA ASN A 215 -14.32 14.97 8.17
C ASN A 215 -13.95 14.28 6.85
N CYS A 216 -13.46 13.06 6.88
CA CYS A 216 -13.16 12.22 5.71
C CYS A 216 -14.07 10.98 5.68
N TRP A 217 -13.73 9.95 4.94
CA TRP A 217 -14.60 8.83 4.65
C TRP A 217 -14.44 7.69 5.66
N SER A 218 -15.45 7.51 6.53
CA SER A 218 -15.54 6.34 7.40
C SER A 218 -15.86 5.07 6.61
N VAL A 219 -15.66 3.89 7.22
CA VAL A 219 -16.12 2.60 6.66
C VAL A 219 -17.60 2.65 6.34
N ARG A 220 -18.45 3.20 7.26
CA ARG A 220 -19.89 3.34 7.03
C ARG A 220 -20.20 4.13 5.75
N GLN A 221 -19.56 5.28 5.57
CA GLN A 221 -19.78 6.14 4.40
C GLN A 221 -19.29 5.47 3.12
N LEU A 222 -18.17 4.76 3.17
CA LEU A 222 -17.69 3.97 2.04
C LEU A 222 -18.68 2.88 1.66
N LEU A 223 -19.23 2.15 2.62
CA LEU A 223 -20.22 1.09 2.38
C LEU A 223 -21.58 1.61 1.90
N THR A 224 -22.02 2.74 2.41
CA THR A 224 -23.37 3.27 2.08
C THR A 224 -23.41 4.10 0.82
N ASP A 225 -22.38 4.91 0.57
CA ASP A 225 -22.39 5.91 -0.50
C ASP A 225 -21.44 5.58 -1.66
N PHE A 226 -20.29 4.96 -1.38
CA PHE A 226 -19.26 4.73 -2.38
C PHE A 226 -19.33 3.33 -3.03
N TYR A 227 -19.26 2.26 -2.23
CA TYR A 227 -19.23 0.89 -2.73
C TYR A 227 -20.44 0.49 -3.59
N PRO A 228 -21.71 0.90 -3.26
CA PRO A 228 -22.85 0.56 -4.09
C PRO A 228 -22.75 1.10 -5.52
N ALA A 229 -22.07 2.25 -5.70
CA ALA A 229 -21.93 2.92 -6.98
C ALA A 229 -20.70 2.45 -7.79
N THR A 230 -19.64 2.00 -7.12
CA THR A 230 -18.35 1.71 -7.76
C THR A 230 -18.00 0.23 -7.82
N LYS A 231 -18.42 -0.54 -6.80
CA LYS A 231 -18.01 -1.93 -6.56
C LYS A 231 -16.50 -2.13 -6.37
N ILE A 232 -15.76 -1.05 -6.11
CA ILE A 232 -14.33 -1.10 -5.79
C ILE A 232 -14.17 -1.63 -4.36
N PRO A 233 -13.34 -2.66 -4.11
CA PRO A 233 -13.14 -3.22 -2.78
C PRO A 233 -12.62 -2.20 -1.77
N LEU A 234 -12.96 -2.41 -0.51
CA LEU A 234 -12.59 -1.53 0.59
C LEU A 234 -11.48 -2.18 1.43
N THR A 235 -10.36 -1.49 1.55
CA THR A 235 -9.30 -1.83 2.50
C THR A 235 -9.68 -1.30 3.87
N PHE A 236 -9.67 -2.16 4.88
CA PHE A 236 -9.91 -1.80 6.27
C PHE A 236 -8.59 -1.45 6.95
N ASP A 237 -8.47 -0.23 7.47
CA ASP A 237 -7.40 0.15 8.39
C ASP A 237 -7.95 0.22 9.81
N TYR A 238 -7.32 -0.55 10.73
CA TYR A 238 -7.73 -0.66 12.13
C TYR A 238 -7.60 0.65 12.90
N LEU A 239 -6.48 1.37 12.73
CA LEU A 239 -6.26 2.63 13.43
C LEU A 239 -7.18 3.74 12.90
N HIS A 240 -7.37 3.79 11.58
CA HIS A 240 -8.26 4.76 10.96
C HIS A 240 -9.68 4.54 11.44
N HIS A 241 -10.15 3.27 11.50
CA HIS A 241 -11.46 2.96 12.05
C HIS A 241 -11.56 3.32 13.54
N ALA A 242 -10.54 3.01 14.36
CA ALA A 242 -10.53 3.40 15.77
C ALA A 242 -10.62 4.92 15.96
N CYS A 243 -10.00 5.71 15.06
CA CYS A 243 -10.09 7.17 15.06
C CYS A 243 -11.42 7.70 14.50
N HIS A 244 -12.06 6.98 13.56
CA HIS A 244 -13.30 7.39 12.89
C HIS A 244 -14.30 6.22 12.76
N PRO A 245 -14.85 5.69 13.86
CA PRO A 245 -15.73 4.51 13.85
C PRO A 245 -17.11 4.78 13.26
N ASP A 246 -17.60 6.02 13.27
CA ASP A 246 -18.90 6.44 12.75
C ASP A 246 -20.06 5.52 13.17
N GLY A 247 -20.05 5.08 14.43
CA GLY A 247 -21.05 4.20 15.03
C GLY A 247 -21.04 2.74 14.57
N MET A 248 -20.01 2.28 13.86
CA MET A 248 -19.79 0.86 13.59
C MET A 248 -18.83 0.25 14.63
N THR A 249 -19.09 -1.01 15.01
CA THR A 249 -18.08 -1.79 15.75
C THR A 249 -16.94 -2.20 14.81
N GLU A 250 -15.76 -2.44 15.35
CA GLU A 250 -14.61 -2.94 14.59
C GLU A 250 -14.96 -4.22 13.84
N GLN A 251 -15.60 -5.19 14.53
CA GLN A 251 -16.03 -6.43 13.90
C GLN A 251 -16.93 -6.21 12.69
N THR A 252 -18.00 -5.44 12.84
CA THR A 252 -18.94 -5.19 11.73
C THR A 252 -18.23 -4.47 10.58
N ALA A 253 -17.38 -3.49 10.87
CA ALA A 253 -16.65 -2.75 9.85
C ALA A 253 -15.67 -3.64 9.07
N LEU A 254 -14.92 -4.50 9.78
CA LEU A 254 -14.00 -5.45 9.18
C LEU A 254 -14.73 -6.48 8.32
N GLU A 255 -15.79 -7.12 8.85
CA GLU A 255 -16.59 -8.13 8.14
C GLU A 255 -17.20 -7.55 6.84
N GLU A 256 -17.77 -6.36 6.90
CA GLU A 256 -18.36 -5.71 5.73
C GLU A 256 -17.30 -5.30 4.69
N CYS A 257 -16.13 -4.79 5.10
CA CYS A 257 -15.02 -4.55 4.17
C CYS A 257 -14.53 -5.85 3.53
N TYR A 258 -14.38 -6.93 4.32
CA TYR A 258 -13.99 -8.25 3.84
C TYR A 258 -14.92 -8.74 2.70
N MET A 259 -16.23 -8.60 2.86
CA MET A 259 -17.21 -9.02 1.85
C MET A 259 -17.08 -8.26 0.52
N THR A 260 -16.47 -7.07 0.50
CA THR A 260 -16.28 -6.29 -0.73
C THR A 260 -15.23 -6.89 -1.66
N TRP A 261 -14.33 -7.74 -1.16
CA TRP A 261 -13.23 -8.33 -1.95
C TRP A 261 -13.65 -9.56 -2.78
N GLY A 262 -14.86 -10.09 -2.57
CA GLY A 262 -15.39 -11.23 -3.32
C GLY A 262 -14.55 -12.50 -3.13
N ASN A 263 -13.91 -12.98 -4.18
CA ASN A 263 -13.09 -14.21 -4.14
C ASN A 263 -11.59 -13.94 -3.89
N TYR A 264 -11.18 -12.67 -3.76
CA TYR A 264 -9.79 -12.33 -3.51
C TYR A 264 -9.52 -12.27 -2.00
N LYS A 265 -8.34 -12.73 -1.59
CA LYS A 265 -7.90 -12.56 -0.21
C LYS A 265 -7.65 -11.07 0.05
N PRO A 266 -8.34 -10.46 1.04
CA PRO A 266 -8.11 -9.05 1.35
C PRO A 266 -6.68 -8.77 1.80
N LEU A 267 -6.23 -7.54 1.54
CA LEU A 267 -5.04 -6.96 2.16
C LEU A 267 -5.51 -5.72 2.92
N PHE A 268 -5.48 -5.82 4.25
CA PHE A 268 -5.89 -4.77 5.15
C PHE A 268 -4.69 -4.07 5.77
N HIS A 269 -4.91 -3.00 6.55
CA HIS A 269 -3.84 -2.24 7.18
C HIS A 269 -3.96 -2.27 8.69
N TYR A 270 -2.81 -2.34 9.36
CA TYR A 270 -2.74 -2.31 10.82
C TYR A 270 -1.65 -1.37 11.30
N SER A 271 -2.03 -0.54 12.22
CA SER A 271 -1.13 0.22 13.08
C SER A 271 -1.83 0.51 14.42
N GLU A 272 -1.08 1.05 15.37
CA GLU A 272 -1.60 1.52 16.64
C GLU A 272 -1.33 3.01 16.81
N SER A 273 -2.15 3.65 17.65
CA SER A 273 -1.90 5.02 18.10
C SER A 273 -0.57 5.12 18.83
N ARG A 274 0.28 6.03 18.40
CA ARG A 274 1.46 6.42 19.16
C ARG A 274 1.05 7.13 20.45
N PRO A 275 1.66 6.83 21.60
CA PRO A 275 1.41 7.58 22.84
C PRO A 275 1.67 9.08 22.63
N GLY A 276 0.71 9.93 23.02
CA GLY A 276 0.81 11.38 22.89
C GLY A 276 -0.53 12.05 22.52
N ASN A 277 -0.45 13.30 22.07
CA ASN A 277 -1.64 14.12 21.80
C ASN A 277 -2.27 13.91 20.40
N ASN A 278 -1.65 13.13 19.52
CA ASN A 278 -2.18 12.83 18.19
C ASN A 278 -2.52 11.34 18.08
N PRO A 279 -3.79 10.95 18.27
CA PRO A 279 -4.21 9.54 18.21
C PRO A 279 -4.05 8.91 16.83
N ARG A 280 -3.89 9.70 15.76
CA ARG A 280 -3.69 9.25 14.38
C ARG A 280 -2.23 9.00 14.03
N ALA A 281 -1.29 9.33 14.93
CA ALA A 281 0.11 9.06 14.71
C ALA A 281 0.41 7.58 14.95
N HIS A 282 1.03 6.93 13.97
CA HIS A 282 1.40 5.52 14.05
C HIS A 282 2.48 5.27 15.12
N ALA A 283 2.29 4.23 15.92
CA ALA A 283 3.23 3.79 16.94
C ALA A 283 4.51 3.20 16.31
N ASP A 284 5.56 3.11 17.12
CA ASP A 284 6.81 2.48 16.70
C ASP A 284 6.65 0.94 16.63
N TYR A 285 6.00 0.34 17.61
CA TYR A 285 5.70 -1.10 17.70
C TYR A 285 4.23 -1.32 18.06
N ALA A 286 3.71 -2.52 17.75
CA ALA A 286 2.43 -2.98 18.28
C ALA A 286 2.59 -3.42 19.75
N ASN A 287 1.67 -2.99 20.59
CA ASN A 287 1.61 -3.38 22.01
C ASN A 287 0.40 -4.26 22.30
N ASN A 288 -0.54 -4.33 21.38
CA ASN A 288 -1.77 -5.11 21.48
C ASN A 288 -1.86 -6.10 20.33
N THR A 289 -2.72 -7.10 20.47
CA THR A 289 -3.14 -7.96 19.38
C THR A 289 -4.36 -7.36 18.71
N PHE A 290 -4.52 -7.60 17.42
CA PHE A 290 -5.75 -7.28 16.68
C PHE A 290 -6.67 -8.50 16.63
N ASN A 291 -7.94 -8.28 16.34
CA ASN A 291 -8.90 -9.36 16.19
C ASN A 291 -9.21 -9.60 14.71
N THR A 292 -9.07 -10.83 14.24
CA THR A 292 -9.44 -11.23 12.89
C THR A 292 -10.90 -11.60 12.73
N TYR A 293 -11.60 -11.82 13.87
CA TYR A 293 -12.98 -12.35 13.91
C TYR A 293 -13.16 -13.64 13.10
N GLY A 294 -12.07 -14.43 12.93
CA GLY A 294 -12.08 -15.68 12.17
C GLY A 294 -11.98 -15.51 10.65
N LEU A 295 -11.73 -14.32 10.15
CA LEU A 295 -11.54 -14.04 8.73
C LEU A 295 -10.09 -14.27 8.29
N ASP A 296 -9.89 -14.67 7.03
CA ASP A 296 -8.58 -14.89 6.40
C ASP A 296 -8.24 -13.71 5.47
N PHE A 297 -7.24 -12.92 5.85
CA PHE A 297 -6.72 -11.79 5.09
C PHE A 297 -5.22 -11.61 5.36
N ASP A 298 -4.51 -10.87 4.51
CA ASP A 298 -3.16 -10.41 4.78
C ASP A 298 -3.21 -8.99 5.36
N LEU A 299 -2.13 -8.57 6.05
CA LEU A 299 -2.16 -7.34 6.83
C LEU A 299 -0.86 -6.53 6.69
N ASP A 300 -0.92 -5.39 5.99
CA ASP A 300 0.17 -4.43 5.93
C ASP A 300 0.36 -3.74 7.29
N PHE A 301 1.57 -3.82 7.84
CA PHE A 301 1.92 -3.20 9.11
C PHE A 301 2.48 -1.79 8.90
N GLU A 302 1.68 -0.80 9.23
CA GLU A 302 2.07 0.62 9.11
C GLU A 302 2.75 1.17 10.37
N LEU A 303 3.47 0.32 11.09
CA LEU A 303 4.25 0.69 12.25
C LEU A 303 5.59 1.33 11.84
N LYS A 304 6.10 2.26 12.64
CA LYS A 304 7.30 3.04 12.31
C LYS A 304 8.57 2.20 12.29
N MET A 305 8.64 1.16 13.12
CA MET A 305 9.80 0.25 13.16
C MET A 305 9.74 -0.87 12.13
N LYS A 306 8.80 -0.80 11.18
CA LYS A 306 8.74 -1.61 9.95
C LYS A 306 8.91 -3.11 10.22
N ASP A 307 9.84 -3.78 9.53
CA ASP A 307 10.18 -5.19 9.70
C ASP A 307 10.58 -5.56 11.13
N LYS A 308 11.26 -4.67 11.86
CA LYS A 308 11.55 -4.88 13.28
C LYS A 308 10.29 -4.99 14.12
N ALA A 309 9.26 -4.20 13.81
CA ALA A 309 7.97 -4.26 14.48
C ALA A 309 7.22 -5.54 14.12
N ILE A 310 7.23 -5.96 12.85
CA ILE A 310 6.61 -7.21 12.39
C ILE A 310 7.25 -8.41 13.09
N LEU A 311 8.59 -8.50 13.08
CA LEU A 311 9.30 -9.62 13.72
C LEU A 311 9.05 -9.67 15.25
N ASN A 312 9.02 -8.50 15.89
CA ASN A 312 8.70 -8.41 17.33
C ASN A 312 7.27 -8.91 17.61
N PHE A 313 6.30 -8.48 16.80
CA PHE A 313 4.90 -8.89 16.92
C PHE A 313 4.73 -10.40 16.73
N SER A 314 5.32 -10.97 15.68
CA SER A 314 5.26 -12.41 15.41
C SER A 314 5.83 -13.23 16.55
N GLN A 315 6.94 -12.81 17.19
CA GLN A 315 7.52 -13.50 18.35
C GLN A 315 6.59 -13.48 19.57
N GLN A 316 5.85 -12.40 19.79
CA GLN A 316 4.88 -12.29 20.88
C GLN A 316 3.68 -13.23 20.67
N GLU A 317 3.15 -13.33 19.44
CA GLU A 317 2.07 -14.27 19.12
C GLU A 317 2.48 -15.72 19.38
N PHE A 318 3.67 -16.13 18.95
CA PHE A 318 4.19 -17.48 19.24
C PHE A 318 4.38 -17.74 20.73
N ALA A 319 4.71 -16.73 21.53
CA ALA A 319 4.86 -16.86 22.98
C ALA A 319 3.52 -17.05 23.72
N HIS A 320 2.44 -16.42 23.19
CA HIS A 320 1.09 -16.51 23.78
C HIS A 320 0.33 -17.78 23.31
N ALA A 321 0.75 -18.41 22.23
CA ALA A 321 0.15 -19.64 21.69
C ALA A 321 0.67 -20.93 22.36
N ARG A 322 1.64 -20.85 23.25
CA ARG A 322 2.19 -21.95 24.05
C ARG A 322 1.64 -21.94 25.46
#